data_cd7dcb8e59cc10dc20568349e3b203b9
#
_entry.id   cd7dcb8e59cc10dc20568349e3b203b9
#
_cell.length_a   1.000
_cell.length_b   1.000
_cell.length_c   1.000
_cell.angle_alpha   90.00
_cell.angle_beta   90.00
_cell.angle_gamma   90.00
#
_symmetry.space_group_name_H-M   'P 1'
#
loop_
_entity.id
_entity.type
_entity.pdbx_description
1 polymer ?
#
loop_
_entity_poly.entity_id
_entity_poly.type
_entity_poly.pdbx_seq_one_letter_code
_entity_poly.pdbx_strand_id
1 'polypeptide(L)'
;MSKLKDATMIDSTEERKNRFNGETVLLTPHEAKIHDDIFINEVEATIEDKEIGIDGHSKKWQKVRDGLNYFREHNAEAYMVLLD
;
A
#
# COMPACT_ATOMS: atom_id res chain seq x y z
N MET A 1 -7.28 -24.34 -17.92
CA MET A 1 -7.16 -23.38 -17.77
C MET A 1 -7.31 -22.84 -17.79
N SER A 2 -7.28 -22.79 -17.59
CA SER A 2 -7.24 -21.78 -17.37
C SER A 2 -7.30 -21.25 -17.55
N LYS A 3 -7.41 -21.34 -17.45
CA LYS A 3 -7.48 -20.46 -17.41
C LYS A 3 -7.71 -19.73 -17.35
N LEU A 4 -7.89 -19.79 -17.07
CA LEU A 4 -8.01 -18.84 -16.80
C LEU A 4 -7.83 -18.30 -16.71
N LYS A 5 -7.78 -18.52 -16.66
CA LYS A 5 -7.54 -17.77 -16.44
C LYS A 5 -7.28 -17.06 -16.50
N ASP A 6 -7.34 -17.28 -16.56
CA ASP A 6 -7.03 -16.40 -16.48
C ASP A 6 -7.03 -15.72 -16.26
N ALA A 7 -7.12 -15.58 -16.22
CA ALA A 7 -7.11 -14.71 -15.84
C ALA A 7 -6.96 -14.50 -15.33
N THR A 8 -7.00 -14.57 -15.03
CA THR A 8 -6.88 -14.26 -14.53
C THR A 8 -6.40 -14.13 -14.05
N MET A 9 -6.51 -14.43 -14.60
CA MET A 9 -5.92 -14.24 -13.81
C MET A 9 -5.23 -13.30 -13.11
N ILE A 10 -5.79 -12.51 -12.80
CA ILE A 10 -5.14 -11.59 -11.87
C ILE A 10 -5.14 -12.27 -10.55
N ASP A 11 -4.03 -12.83 -10.23
CA ASP A 11 -3.93 -13.60 -9.01
C ASP A 11 -3.31 -12.78 -7.91
N SER A 12 -3.80 -12.98 -6.69
CA SER A 12 -3.20 -12.42 -5.50
C SER A 12 -2.01 -13.28 -5.13
N THR A 13 -0.85 -12.90 -5.62
CA THR A 13 0.37 -13.69 -5.49
C THR A 13 1.43 -13.05 -4.62
N GLU A 14 1.23 -11.77 -4.22
CA GLU A 14 2.22 -11.03 -3.48
C GLU A 14 1.84 -10.93 -2.02
N GLU A 15 2.55 -11.65 -1.16
CA GLU A 15 2.27 -11.62 0.27
C GLU A 15 2.84 -10.34 0.88
N ARG A 16 2.03 -9.71 1.72
CA ARG A 16 2.51 -8.58 2.53
C ARG A 16 2.08 -8.79 3.97
N LYS A 17 2.85 -8.24 4.89
CA LYS A 17 2.68 -8.47 6.31
C LYS A 17 2.49 -7.15 7.04
N ASN A 18 1.56 -7.13 7.99
CA ASN A 18 1.42 -6.01 8.90
C ASN A 18 2.67 -5.95 9.81
N ARG A 19 3.35 -4.81 9.79
CA ARG A 19 4.64 -4.68 10.50
C ARG A 19 4.48 -4.67 12.02
N PHE A 20 3.26 -4.53 12.53
CA PHE A 20 3.04 -4.46 13.97
C PHE A 20 2.56 -5.78 14.56
N ASN A 21 1.67 -6.49 13.87
CA ASN A 21 1.07 -7.70 14.44
C ASN A 21 1.40 -8.97 13.68
N GLY A 22 2.08 -8.86 12.53
CA GLY A 22 2.50 -10.02 11.76
C GLY A 22 1.43 -10.66 10.90
N GLU A 23 0.23 -10.10 10.86
CA GLU A 23 -0.82 -10.64 10.00
C GLU A 23 -0.47 -10.42 8.54
N THR A 24 -0.82 -11.41 7.70
CA THR A 24 -0.48 -11.36 6.28
C THR A 24 -1.73 -11.40 5.43
N VAL A 25 -1.58 -10.89 4.21
CA VAL A 25 -2.62 -10.98 3.20
C VAL A 25 -1.95 -11.06 1.83
N LEU A 26 -2.61 -11.73 0.90
CA LEU A 26 -2.11 -11.82 -0.47
C LEU A 26 -2.70 -10.70 -1.30
N LEU A 27 -1.84 -10.03 -2.06
CA LEU A 27 -2.20 -8.92 -2.92
C LEU A 27 -1.91 -9.26 -4.38
N THR A 28 -2.61 -8.60 -5.29
CA THR A 28 -2.19 -8.65 -6.69
C THR A 28 -0.88 -7.87 -6.83
N PRO A 29 -0.10 -8.09 -7.90
CA PRO A 29 1.12 -7.29 -8.10
C PRO A 29 0.86 -5.80 -8.13
N HIS A 30 -0.28 -5.37 -8.69
CA HIS A 30 -0.65 -3.96 -8.72
C HIS A 30 -0.87 -3.41 -7.30
N GLU A 31 -1.63 -4.17 -6.49
CA GLU A 31 -1.88 -3.78 -5.11
C GLU A 31 -0.60 -3.76 -4.29
N ALA A 32 0.28 -4.75 -4.52
CA ALA A 32 1.55 -4.81 -3.81
C ALA A 32 2.41 -3.58 -4.10
N LYS A 33 2.43 -3.13 -5.35
CA LYS A 33 3.17 -1.94 -5.71
C LYS A 33 2.62 -0.71 -4.99
N ILE A 34 1.29 -0.57 -4.95
CA ILE A 34 0.66 0.55 -4.24
C ILE A 34 1.00 0.49 -2.76
N HIS A 35 0.92 -0.71 -2.17
CA HIS A 35 1.28 -0.90 -0.76
C HIS A 35 2.70 -0.44 -0.49
N ASP A 36 3.65 -0.90 -1.31
CA ASP A 36 5.06 -0.58 -1.09
C ASP A 36 5.31 0.92 -1.29
N ASP A 37 4.64 1.53 -2.27
CA ASP A 37 4.79 2.96 -2.53
C ASP A 37 4.26 3.81 -1.37
N ILE A 38 3.21 3.34 -0.67
CA ILE A 38 2.71 4.06 0.51
C ILE A 38 3.84 4.23 1.53
N PHE A 39 4.56 3.16 1.83
CA PHE A 39 5.62 3.22 2.84
C PHE A 39 6.83 4.00 2.34
N ILE A 40 7.18 3.88 1.07
CA ILE A 40 8.26 4.65 0.49
C ILE A 40 7.95 6.14 0.58
N ASN A 41 6.73 6.53 0.18
CA ASN A 41 6.33 7.93 0.23
C ASN A 41 6.26 8.44 1.67
N GLU A 42 5.84 7.59 2.61
CA GLU A 42 5.80 7.97 4.02
C GLU A 42 7.19 8.30 4.54
N VAL A 43 8.18 7.44 4.25
CA VAL A 43 9.55 7.68 4.69
C VAL A 43 10.10 8.95 4.05
N GLU A 44 9.91 9.11 2.75
CA GLU A 44 10.41 10.27 2.03
C GLU A 44 9.75 11.56 2.52
N ALA A 45 8.44 11.52 2.78
CA ALA A 45 7.71 12.66 3.31
C ALA A 45 8.25 13.07 4.68
N THR A 46 8.52 12.08 5.52
CA THR A 46 9.06 12.34 6.85
C THR A 46 10.43 13.01 6.76
N ILE A 47 11.28 12.53 5.85
CA ILE A 47 12.61 13.12 5.66
C ILE A 47 12.50 14.55 5.15
N GLU A 48 11.64 14.80 4.17
CA GLU A 48 11.45 16.13 3.62
C GLU A 48 10.92 17.10 4.68
N ASP A 49 9.97 16.62 5.49
CA ASP A 49 9.43 17.45 6.57
C ASP A 49 10.51 17.82 7.58
N LYS A 50 11.40 16.87 7.90
CA LYS A 50 12.50 17.16 8.85
C LYS A 50 13.49 18.18 8.31
N GLU A 51 13.76 18.12 7.01
CA GLU A 51 14.68 19.08 6.39
C GLU A 51 14.14 20.51 6.45
N ILE A 52 12.83 20.64 6.31
CA ILE A 52 12.16 21.95 6.37
C ILE A 52 11.86 22.33 7.81
N GLY A 53 11.64 21.34 8.69
CA GLY A 53 11.26 21.56 10.07
C GLY A 53 9.77 21.79 10.27
N ILE A 54 8.96 21.41 9.29
CA ILE A 54 7.50 21.59 9.34
C ILE A 54 6.83 20.25 9.04
N ASP A 55 6.14 19.69 10.03
CA ASP A 55 5.43 18.43 9.86
C ASP A 55 4.30 18.59 8.85
N GLY A 56 4.13 17.58 8.01
CA GLY A 56 3.05 17.56 7.04
C GLY A 56 3.30 18.42 5.81
N HIS A 57 4.51 18.95 5.66
CA HIS A 57 4.84 19.86 4.56
C HIS A 57 4.99 19.15 3.22
N SER A 58 5.54 17.94 3.23
CA SER A 58 5.87 17.25 1.99
C SER A 58 4.63 16.90 1.18
N LYS A 59 4.70 17.12 -0.12
CA LYS A 59 3.62 16.74 -1.04
C LYS A 59 3.45 15.23 -1.12
N LYS A 60 4.43 14.47 -0.69
CA LYS A 60 4.35 13.02 -0.70
C LYS A 60 3.29 12.48 0.26
N TRP A 61 2.90 13.27 1.26
CA TRP A 61 1.79 12.88 2.12
C TRP A 61 0.49 12.70 1.34
N GLN A 62 0.30 13.47 0.26
CA GLN A 62 -0.87 13.28 -0.59
C GLN A 62 -0.84 11.91 -1.27
N LYS A 63 0.35 11.48 -1.70
CA LYS A 63 0.50 10.15 -2.31
C LYS A 63 0.21 9.04 -1.30
N VAL A 64 0.61 9.23 -0.04
CA VAL A 64 0.28 8.28 1.03
C VAL A 64 -1.23 8.16 1.16
N ARG A 65 -1.92 9.29 1.23
CA ARG A 65 -3.38 9.29 1.37
C ARG A 65 -4.06 8.66 0.15
N ASP A 66 -3.55 8.94 -1.04
CA ASP A 66 -4.12 8.36 -2.27
C ASP A 66 -4.02 6.83 -2.25
N GLY A 67 -2.88 6.31 -1.80
CA GLY A 67 -2.71 4.86 -1.70
C GLY A 67 -3.62 4.25 -0.66
N LEU A 68 -3.76 4.89 0.50
CA LEU A 68 -4.66 4.41 1.53
C LEU A 68 -6.11 4.40 1.03
N ASN A 69 -6.52 5.45 0.34
CA ASN A 69 -7.87 5.53 -0.21
C ASN A 69 -8.10 4.46 -1.27
N TYR A 70 -7.09 4.18 -2.08
CA TYR A 70 -7.19 3.12 -3.07
C TYR A 70 -7.57 1.79 -2.40
N PHE A 71 -6.87 1.42 -1.32
CA PHE A 71 -7.18 0.18 -0.64
C PHE A 71 -8.54 0.19 0.01
N ARG A 72 -8.94 1.30 0.62
CA ARG A 72 -10.27 1.40 1.21
C ARG A 72 -11.38 1.15 0.20
N GLU A 73 -11.17 1.61 -1.03
CA GLU A 73 -12.21 1.51 -2.07
C GLU A 73 -12.15 0.20 -2.83
N HIS A 74 -10.96 -0.36 -3.02
CA HIS A 74 -10.79 -1.48 -3.92
C HIS A 74 -10.44 -2.79 -3.21
N ASN A 75 -9.91 -2.73 -2.02
CA ASN A 75 -9.57 -3.93 -1.25
C ASN A 75 -9.57 -3.60 0.24
N ALA A 76 -10.76 -3.42 0.77
CA ALA A 76 -10.93 -3.01 2.17
C ALA A 76 -10.36 -4.04 3.15
N GLU A 77 -10.43 -5.32 2.80
CA GLU A 77 -9.89 -6.37 3.66
C GLU A 77 -8.39 -6.20 3.83
N ALA A 78 -7.67 -5.96 2.73
CA ALA A 78 -6.23 -5.74 2.79
C ALA A 78 -5.91 -4.47 3.57
N TYR A 79 -6.74 -3.43 3.42
CA TYR A 79 -6.55 -2.20 4.19
C TYR A 79 -6.62 -2.51 5.69
N MET A 80 -7.62 -3.28 6.11
CA MET A 80 -7.80 -3.59 7.53
C MET A 80 -6.66 -4.45 8.08
N VAL A 81 -6.12 -5.37 7.26
CA VAL A 81 -5.03 -6.24 7.71
C VAL A 81 -3.71 -5.48 7.75
N LEU A 82 -3.41 -4.69 6.72
CA LEU A 82 -2.06 -4.15 6.52
C LEU A 82 -1.90 -2.70 6.95
N LEU A 83 -2.95 -1.89 6.82
CA LEU A 83 -2.82 -0.45 6.86
C LEU A 83 -3.66 0.24 7.92
N ASP A 84 -4.52 -0.50 8.56
CA ASP A 84 -5.40 0.06 9.59
C ASP A 84 -4.73 0.12 10.97
#